data_710e923244a27c98f8b3fee4fe6ea651
#
_entry.id   710e923244a27c98f8b3fee4fe6ea651
#
_cell.length_a   1.000
_cell.length_b   1.000
_cell.length_c   1.000
_cell.angle_alpha   90.00
_cell.angle_beta   90.00
_cell.angle_gamma   90.00
#
_symmetry.space_group_name_H-M   'P 1'
#
loop_
_entity.id
_entity.type
_entity.pdbx_description
1 polymer ?
#
loop_
_entity_poly.entity_id
_entity_poly.type
_entity_poly.pdbx_seq_one_letter_code
_entity_poly.pdbx_strand_id
1 'polypeptide(L)'
;PQDTSSAASDVYKRQVSNAIYNSDIPVICCCDGFVIGAGFFLPCSSDIVLATKNSYFQMPGINFDVLVGSAHLGRLVPKQKVREMVLTGEKVSVEHIFSYGGISSIHDNKESMMLRANELAKKICSMERDSIKVLKKILNSNEVIDVNRAFKQEQQLTFQNKKNLSD
;
A
#
# COMPACT_ATOMS: atom_id res chain seq x y z
N PRO A 1 -26.78 -18.28 -11.51
CA PRO A 1 -25.61 -18.01 -12.35
C PRO A 1 -24.85 -16.86 -11.72
N GLN A 2 -23.64 -17.15 -11.17
CA GLN A 2 -22.74 -16.09 -10.75
C GLN A 2 -22.45 -15.23 -11.98
N ASP A 3 -22.69 -13.94 -11.87
CA ASP A 3 -22.41 -12.98 -12.94
C ASP A 3 -20.93 -13.02 -13.29
N THR A 4 -20.61 -13.54 -14.47
CA THR A 4 -19.23 -13.68 -14.97
C THR A 4 -18.51 -12.33 -15.07
N SER A 5 -19.23 -11.22 -15.14
CA SER A 5 -18.71 -9.84 -15.13
C SER A 5 -18.12 -9.47 -13.75
N SER A 6 -18.76 -9.90 -12.67
CA SER A 6 -18.31 -9.68 -11.29
C SER A 6 -17.00 -10.44 -11.00
N ALA A 7 -16.93 -11.72 -11.37
CA ALA A 7 -15.73 -12.53 -11.19
C ALA A 7 -14.53 -12.00 -11.98
N ALA A 8 -14.73 -11.58 -13.23
CA ALA A 8 -13.68 -10.97 -14.06
C ALA A 8 -13.18 -9.64 -13.46
N SER A 9 -14.08 -8.80 -12.92
CA SER A 9 -13.73 -7.57 -12.24
C SER A 9 -12.87 -7.81 -10.99
N ASP A 10 -13.18 -8.83 -10.20
CA ASP A 10 -12.43 -9.15 -8.98
C ASP A 10 -11.04 -9.74 -9.28
N VAL A 11 -10.93 -10.53 -10.35
CA VAL A 11 -9.63 -10.99 -10.86
C VAL A 11 -8.76 -9.81 -11.28
N TYR A 12 -9.31 -8.86 -12.02
CA TYR A 12 -8.59 -7.65 -12.45
C TYR A 12 -8.11 -6.79 -11.29
N LYS A 13 -8.98 -6.52 -10.31
CA LYS A 13 -8.62 -5.74 -9.10
C LYS A 13 -7.47 -6.38 -8.33
N ARG A 14 -7.50 -7.71 -8.18
CA ARG A 14 -6.41 -8.47 -7.55
C ARG A 14 -5.11 -8.40 -8.35
N GLN A 15 -5.19 -8.45 -9.68
CA GLN A 15 -4.01 -8.33 -10.54
C GLN A 15 -3.33 -6.97 -10.39
N VAL A 16 -4.09 -5.87 -10.35
CA VAL A 16 -3.54 -4.52 -10.15
C VAL A 16 -2.86 -4.39 -8.79
N SER A 17 -3.51 -4.81 -7.71
CA SER A 17 -2.92 -4.78 -6.36
C SER A 17 -1.64 -5.61 -6.28
N ASN A 18 -1.64 -6.81 -6.86
CA ASN A 18 -0.46 -7.66 -6.90
C ASN A 18 0.67 -7.06 -7.74
N ALA A 19 0.35 -6.41 -8.87
CA ALA A 19 1.35 -5.75 -9.71
C ALA A 19 2.03 -4.59 -8.97
N ILE A 20 1.28 -3.79 -8.22
CA ILE A 20 1.80 -2.70 -7.38
C ILE A 20 2.70 -3.28 -6.26
N TYR A 21 2.18 -4.24 -5.50
CA TYR A 21 2.88 -4.82 -4.35
C TYR A 21 4.19 -5.51 -4.76
N ASN A 22 4.17 -6.29 -5.84
CA ASN A 22 5.32 -7.06 -6.32
C ASN A 22 6.18 -6.32 -7.35
N SER A 23 5.88 -5.04 -7.64
CA SER A 23 6.72 -4.23 -8.52
C SER A 23 8.16 -4.14 -8.00
N ASP A 24 9.14 -4.26 -8.87
CA ASP A 24 10.55 -4.00 -8.54
C ASP A 24 10.83 -2.51 -8.28
N ILE A 25 9.90 -1.63 -8.64
CA ILE A 25 10.00 -0.16 -8.48
C ILE A 25 9.06 0.26 -7.36
N PRO A 26 9.51 1.11 -6.41
CA PRO A 26 8.63 1.69 -5.40
C PRO A 26 7.47 2.48 -6.02
N VAL A 27 6.28 2.32 -5.47
CA VAL A 27 5.06 2.98 -5.92
C VAL A 27 4.58 3.98 -4.87
N ILE A 28 4.38 5.23 -5.29
CA ILE A 28 3.80 6.29 -4.46
C ILE A 28 2.35 6.46 -4.86
N CYS A 29 1.43 6.26 -3.92
CA CYS A 29 0.00 6.47 -4.13
C CYS A 29 -0.41 7.85 -3.59
N CYS A 30 -1.11 8.63 -4.44
CA CYS A 30 -1.64 9.94 -4.12
C CYS A 30 -3.17 9.85 -4.06
N CYS A 31 -3.74 9.97 -2.86
CA CYS A 31 -5.18 9.89 -2.62
C CYS A 31 -5.78 11.30 -2.60
N ASP A 32 -6.78 11.55 -3.44
CA ASP A 32 -7.52 12.82 -3.48
C ASP A 32 -9.03 12.53 -3.55
N GLY A 33 -9.74 12.80 -2.46
CA GLY A 33 -11.18 12.51 -2.34
C GLY A 33 -11.48 11.08 -1.86
N PHE A 34 -12.29 10.34 -2.58
CA PHE A 34 -12.89 9.08 -2.11
C PHE A 34 -11.98 7.87 -2.35
N VAL A 35 -11.61 7.17 -1.29
CA VAL A 35 -10.82 5.94 -1.32
C VAL A 35 -11.69 4.79 -0.80
N ILE A 36 -12.51 4.21 -1.69
CA ILE A 36 -13.60 3.31 -1.32
C ILE A 36 -13.44 1.93 -1.95
N GLY A 37 -13.71 0.87 -1.17
CA GLY A 37 -13.79 -0.51 -1.63
C GLY A 37 -12.52 -0.93 -2.37
N ALA A 38 -12.63 -1.34 -3.64
CA ALA A 38 -11.49 -1.74 -4.45
C ALA A 38 -10.45 -0.62 -4.67
N GLY A 39 -10.89 0.65 -4.69
CA GLY A 39 -9.98 1.79 -4.73
C GLY A 39 -9.06 1.89 -3.52
N PHE A 40 -9.47 1.35 -2.38
CA PHE A 40 -8.64 1.31 -1.18
C PHE A 40 -7.50 0.28 -1.30
N PHE A 41 -7.59 -0.71 -2.17
CA PHE A 41 -6.49 -1.66 -2.38
C PHE A 41 -5.25 -1.00 -2.99
N LEU A 42 -5.40 0.07 -3.77
CA LEU A 42 -4.30 0.77 -4.41
C LEU A 42 -3.32 1.36 -3.37
N PRO A 43 -3.74 2.25 -2.45
CA PRO A 43 -2.85 2.73 -1.39
C PRO A 43 -2.38 1.60 -0.48
N CYS A 44 -3.21 0.60 -0.17
CA CYS A 44 -2.80 -0.54 0.64
C CYS A 44 -1.70 -1.39 0.00
N SER A 45 -1.57 -1.39 -1.32
CA SER A 45 -0.53 -2.16 -2.04
C SER A 45 0.70 -1.33 -2.36
N SER A 46 0.65 -0.01 -2.15
CA SER A 46 1.73 0.92 -2.45
C SER A 46 2.76 1.01 -1.33
N ASP A 47 3.94 1.55 -1.62
CA ASP A 47 5.05 1.68 -0.66
C ASP A 47 4.96 2.97 0.15
N ILE A 48 4.49 4.05 -0.48
CA ILE A 48 4.31 5.36 0.17
C ILE A 48 2.92 5.87 -0.19
N VAL A 49 2.19 6.37 0.79
CA VAL A 49 0.85 6.92 0.60
C VAL A 49 0.81 8.38 1.03
N LEU A 50 0.38 9.24 0.14
CA LEU A 50 0.10 10.65 0.39
C LEU A 50 -1.40 10.89 0.19
N ALA A 51 -1.97 11.85 0.89
CA ALA A 51 -3.39 12.17 0.73
C ALA A 51 -3.67 13.67 0.86
N THR A 52 -4.77 14.14 0.25
CA THR A 52 -5.31 15.46 0.56
C THR A 52 -6.20 15.42 1.81
N LYS A 53 -6.35 16.55 2.48
CA LYS A 53 -7.24 16.70 3.65
C LYS A 53 -8.72 16.38 3.36
N ASN A 54 -9.12 16.40 2.10
CA ASN A 54 -10.47 16.07 1.68
C ASN A 54 -10.68 14.58 1.43
N SER A 55 -9.63 13.76 1.62
CA SER A 55 -9.73 12.33 1.40
C SER A 55 -10.42 11.63 2.57
N TYR A 56 -11.25 10.62 2.25
CA TYR A 56 -11.77 9.70 3.23
C TYR A 56 -11.70 8.27 2.72
N PHE A 57 -11.63 7.33 3.67
CA PHE A 57 -11.41 5.92 3.42
C PHE A 57 -12.60 5.10 3.89
N GLN A 58 -13.02 4.13 3.09
CA GLN A 58 -14.19 3.31 3.43
C GLN A 58 -14.08 1.91 2.81
N MET A 59 -14.50 0.89 3.58
CA MET A 59 -14.63 -0.48 3.08
C MET A 59 -16.06 -0.97 3.28
N PRO A 60 -17.01 -0.56 2.44
CA PRO A 60 -18.43 -0.83 2.61
C PRO A 60 -18.87 -2.20 2.08
N GLY A 61 -17.93 -3.13 1.83
CA GLY A 61 -18.23 -4.42 1.21
C GLY A 61 -19.31 -5.22 1.89
N ILE A 62 -19.42 -5.12 3.23
CA ILE A 62 -20.45 -5.80 4.04
C ILE A 62 -21.88 -5.43 3.59
N ASN A 63 -22.10 -4.22 3.11
CA ASN A 63 -23.40 -3.76 2.64
C ASN A 63 -23.82 -4.36 1.28
N PHE A 64 -22.90 -5.06 0.62
CA PHE A 64 -23.07 -5.62 -0.72
C PHE A 64 -22.65 -7.11 -0.79
N ASP A 65 -22.52 -7.78 0.35
CA ASP A 65 -22.02 -9.17 0.47
C ASP A 65 -20.62 -9.39 -0.17
N VAL A 66 -19.81 -8.35 -0.28
CA VAL A 66 -18.43 -8.40 -0.78
C VAL A 66 -17.46 -8.46 0.40
N LEU A 67 -17.08 -9.68 0.78
CA LEU A 67 -16.35 -9.96 2.03
C LEU A 67 -14.83 -10.08 1.80
N VAL A 68 -14.23 -9.10 1.11
CA VAL A 68 -12.80 -9.08 0.76
C VAL A 68 -12.11 -7.80 1.20
N GLY A 69 -10.78 -7.82 1.32
CA GLY A 69 -9.95 -6.64 1.52
C GLY A 69 -9.32 -6.48 2.89
N SER A 70 -9.70 -7.26 3.90
CA SER A 70 -9.17 -7.13 5.26
C SER A 70 -7.65 -7.31 5.34
N ALA A 71 -7.07 -8.19 4.53
CA ALA A 71 -5.62 -8.41 4.47
C ALA A 71 -4.86 -7.18 3.96
N HIS A 72 -5.39 -6.49 2.94
CA HIS A 72 -4.78 -5.29 2.38
C HIS A 72 -4.83 -4.12 3.37
N LEU A 73 -5.98 -3.92 4.03
CA LEU A 73 -6.17 -2.82 4.98
C LEU A 73 -5.15 -2.85 6.13
N GLY A 74 -4.73 -4.04 6.54
CA GLY A 74 -3.77 -4.24 7.63
C GLY A 74 -2.39 -3.59 7.40
N ARG A 75 -2.09 -3.16 6.16
CA ARG A 75 -0.87 -2.39 5.85
C ARG A 75 -0.98 -0.91 6.21
N LEU A 76 -2.17 -0.35 6.26
CA LEU A 76 -2.40 1.07 6.54
C LEU A 76 -3.10 1.34 7.88
N VAL A 77 -3.78 0.36 8.43
CA VAL A 77 -4.57 0.51 9.67
C VAL A 77 -4.33 -0.65 10.64
N PRO A 78 -4.36 -0.40 11.95
CA PRO A 78 -4.23 -1.45 12.97
C PRO A 78 -5.33 -2.51 12.84
N LYS A 79 -5.02 -3.75 13.23
CA LYS A 79 -5.92 -4.91 13.11
C LYS A 79 -7.33 -4.68 13.68
N GLN A 80 -7.45 -4.00 14.83
CA GLN A 80 -8.75 -3.72 15.43
C GLN A 80 -9.55 -2.72 14.59
N LYS A 81 -8.91 -1.71 14.02
CA LYS A 81 -9.59 -0.75 13.14
C LYS A 81 -10.00 -1.38 11.81
N VAL A 82 -9.18 -2.29 11.28
CA VAL A 82 -9.58 -3.11 10.12
C VAL A 82 -10.89 -3.85 10.40
N ARG A 83 -11.02 -4.51 11.56
CA ARG A 83 -12.23 -5.24 11.94
C ARG A 83 -13.45 -4.32 12.01
N GLU A 84 -13.31 -3.17 12.66
CA GLU A 84 -14.38 -2.17 12.75
C GLU A 84 -14.80 -1.70 11.34
N MET A 85 -13.85 -1.27 10.51
CA MET A 85 -14.15 -0.79 9.15
C MET A 85 -14.84 -1.82 8.27
N VAL A 86 -14.41 -3.09 8.32
CA VAL A 86 -14.97 -4.15 7.46
C VAL A 86 -16.34 -4.62 7.96
N LEU A 87 -16.55 -4.64 9.29
CA LEU A 87 -17.81 -5.09 9.88
C LEU A 87 -18.92 -4.04 9.88
N THR A 88 -18.54 -2.74 9.89
CA THR A 88 -19.52 -1.64 9.91
C THR A 88 -19.68 -0.97 8.56
N GLY A 89 -18.66 -1.02 7.71
CA GLY A 89 -18.62 -0.27 6.46
C GLY A 89 -18.52 1.25 6.67
N GLU A 90 -18.14 1.71 7.86
CA GLU A 90 -18.08 3.14 8.18
C GLU A 90 -16.91 3.85 7.51
N LYS A 91 -17.08 5.16 7.35
CA LYS A 91 -16.03 6.06 6.82
C LYS A 91 -14.98 6.33 7.90
N VAL A 92 -13.73 6.40 7.46
CA VAL A 92 -12.60 6.83 8.29
C VAL A 92 -11.94 8.03 7.62
N SER A 93 -11.68 9.08 8.40
CA SER A 93 -11.06 10.30 7.88
C SER A 93 -9.57 10.09 7.59
N VAL A 94 -9.00 10.97 6.77
CA VAL A 94 -7.57 10.97 6.45
C VAL A 94 -6.71 11.17 7.69
N GLU A 95 -7.15 11.99 8.64
CA GLU A 95 -6.44 12.26 9.90
C GLU A 95 -6.32 10.99 10.74
N HIS A 96 -7.38 10.18 10.80
CA HIS A 96 -7.32 8.90 11.51
C HIS A 96 -6.33 7.93 10.86
N ILE A 97 -6.38 7.76 9.52
CA ILE A 97 -5.41 6.89 8.84
C ILE A 97 -3.97 7.41 9.03
N PHE A 98 -3.77 8.72 8.98
CA PHE A 98 -2.48 9.35 9.26
C PHE A 98 -2.00 9.10 10.70
N SER A 99 -2.89 9.22 11.69
CA SER A 99 -2.54 8.96 13.11
C SER A 99 -2.11 7.51 13.36
N TYR A 100 -2.54 6.57 12.53
CA TYR A 100 -2.10 5.17 12.57
C TYR A 100 -0.78 4.93 11.83
N GLY A 101 -0.22 5.94 11.16
CA GLY A 101 0.98 5.82 10.34
C GLY A 101 0.74 5.24 8.94
N GLY A 102 -0.52 5.06 8.53
CA GLY A 102 -0.87 4.51 7.21
C GLY A 102 -0.69 5.50 6.05
N ILE A 103 -0.59 6.81 6.33
CA ILE A 103 -0.33 7.87 5.36
C ILE A 103 0.93 8.62 5.78
N SER A 104 1.82 8.90 4.83
CA SER A 104 3.10 9.56 5.09
C SER A 104 2.95 11.07 5.28
N SER A 105 1.99 11.71 4.61
CA SER A 105 1.67 13.14 4.81
C SER A 105 0.30 13.50 4.27
N ILE A 106 -0.32 14.51 4.89
CA ILE A 106 -1.59 15.13 4.47
C ILE A 106 -1.28 16.49 3.84
N HIS A 107 -1.97 16.81 2.76
CA HIS A 107 -1.77 18.03 1.98
C HIS A 107 -3.09 18.81 1.82
N ASP A 108 -2.99 20.13 1.72
CA ASP A 108 -4.15 21.00 1.56
C ASP A 108 -4.90 20.79 0.24
N ASN A 109 -4.16 20.46 -0.82
CA ASN A 109 -4.68 20.28 -2.16
C ASN A 109 -3.84 19.31 -2.99
N LYS A 110 -4.33 18.96 -4.16
CA LYS A 110 -3.69 18.04 -5.10
C LYS A 110 -2.33 18.55 -5.57
N GLU A 111 -2.17 19.84 -5.79
CA GLU A 111 -0.95 20.46 -6.29
C GLU A 111 0.20 20.27 -5.30
N SER A 112 -0.02 20.61 -4.03
CA SER A 112 0.99 20.44 -2.97
C SER A 112 1.32 18.96 -2.72
N MET A 113 0.32 18.06 -2.81
CA MET A 113 0.53 16.62 -2.72
C MET A 113 1.40 16.10 -3.87
N MET A 114 1.12 16.52 -5.11
CA MET A 114 1.90 16.10 -6.29
C MET A 114 3.33 16.65 -6.27
N LEU A 115 3.54 17.87 -5.76
CA LEU A 115 4.89 18.39 -5.53
C LEU A 115 5.68 17.47 -4.60
N ARG A 116 5.08 17.11 -3.46
CA ARG A 116 5.71 16.19 -2.51
C ARG A 116 5.98 14.80 -3.09
N ALA A 117 5.03 14.25 -3.85
CA ALA A 117 5.21 12.97 -4.54
C ALA A 117 6.41 13.01 -5.50
N ASN A 118 6.54 14.08 -6.29
CA ASN A 118 7.65 14.27 -7.21
C ASN A 118 9.01 14.43 -6.49
N GLU A 119 9.06 15.14 -5.36
CA GLU A 119 10.27 15.22 -4.53
C GLU A 119 10.71 13.84 -4.04
N LEU A 120 9.77 13.05 -3.50
CA LEU A 120 10.03 11.68 -3.05
C LEU A 120 10.51 10.79 -4.20
N ALA A 121 9.84 10.86 -5.34
CA ALA A 121 10.22 10.10 -6.54
C ALA A 121 11.63 10.46 -7.01
N LYS A 122 11.97 11.76 -7.11
CA LYS A 122 13.33 12.20 -7.48
C LYS A 122 14.37 11.70 -6.50
N LYS A 123 14.08 11.75 -5.18
CA LYS A 123 14.99 11.23 -4.16
C LYS A 123 15.21 9.73 -4.28
N ILE A 124 14.16 8.95 -4.54
CA ILE A 124 14.25 7.50 -4.77
C ILE A 124 15.05 7.21 -6.05
N CYS A 125 14.77 7.93 -7.14
CA CYS A 125 15.46 7.76 -8.42
C CYS A 125 16.95 8.15 -8.38
N SER A 126 17.40 8.92 -7.40
CA SER A 126 18.83 9.24 -7.22
C SER A 126 19.62 8.11 -6.52
N MET A 127 18.94 7.09 -6.04
CA MET A 127 19.55 5.92 -5.40
C MET A 127 19.85 4.82 -6.41
N GLU A 128 20.76 3.92 -6.05
CA GLU A 128 21.10 2.79 -6.89
C GLU A 128 19.89 1.85 -7.07
N ARG A 129 19.58 1.51 -8.34
CA ARG A 129 18.34 0.82 -8.73
C ARG A 129 18.20 -0.58 -8.13
N ASP A 130 19.27 -1.37 -8.15
CA ASP A 130 19.22 -2.75 -7.67
C ASP A 130 19.09 -2.79 -6.14
N SER A 131 19.71 -1.84 -5.44
CA SER A 131 19.54 -1.66 -4.00
C SER A 131 18.10 -1.32 -3.63
N ILE A 132 17.44 -0.44 -4.36
CA ILE A 132 16.01 -0.11 -4.16
C ILE A 132 15.13 -1.35 -4.37
N LYS A 133 15.37 -2.11 -5.44
CA LYS A 133 14.65 -3.36 -5.72
C LYS A 133 14.79 -4.38 -4.60
N VAL A 134 16.01 -4.59 -4.11
CA VAL A 134 16.28 -5.51 -3.01
C VAL A 134 15.63 -5.02 -1.72
N LEU A 135 15.76 -3.72 -1.41
CA LEU A 135 15.14 -3.12 -0.23
C LEU A 135 13.62 -3.28 -0.23
N LYS A 136 12.95 -3.06 -1.36
CA LYS A 136 11.50 -3.27 -1.46
C LYS A 136 11.11 -4.72 -1.18
N LYS A 137 11.86 -5.71 -1.69
CA LYS A 137 11.64 -7.13 -1.40
C LYS A 137 11.80 -7.44 0.09
N ILE A 138 12.82 -6.85 0.73
CA ILE A 138 13.04 -6.98 2.17
C ILE A 138 11.84 -6.41 2.95
N LEU A 139 11.40 -5.19 2.64
CA LEU A 139 10.26 -4.54 3.29
C LEU A 139 8.98 -5.41 3.18
N ASN A 140 8.66 -5.90 1.98
CA ASN A 140 7.49 -6.74 1.76
C ASN A 140 7.60 -8.09 2.52
N SER A 141 8.80 -8.67 2.62
CA SER A 141 8.98 -9.93 3.35
C SER A 141 8.82 -9.77 4.85
N ASN A 142 9.14 -8.60 5.40
CA ASN A 142 9.04 -8.31 6.83
C ASN A 142 7.60 -8.18 7.32
N GLU A 143 6.65 -7.97 6.43
CA GLU A 143 5.22 -7.87 6.79
C GLU A 143 4.62 -9.20 7.27
N VAL A 144 5.26 -10.33 6.99
CA VAL A 144 4.73 -11.69 7.24
C VAL A 144 5.59 -12.55 8.16
N ILE A 145 6.76 -12.06 8.62
CA ILE A 145 7.77 -12.87 9.33
C ILE A 145 8.08 -12.23 10.70
N ASP A 146 8.43 -13.07 11.70
CA ASP A 146 8.95 -12.55 12.96
C ASP A 146 10.30 -11.80 12.76
N VAL A 147 10.60 -10.86 13.67
CA VAL A 147 11.73 -9.93 13.55
C VAL A 147 13.09 -10.66 13.39
N ASN A 148 13.30 -11.77 14.09
CA ASN A 148 14.58 -12.50 14.04
C ASN A 148 14.76 -13.18 12.67
N ARG A 149 13.69 -13.74 12.13
CA ARG A 149 13.70 -14.38 10.82
C ARG A 149 13.83 -13.34 9.71
N ALA A 150 13.16 -12.21 9.84
CA ALA A 150 13.28 -11.07 8.95
C ALA A 150 14.74 -10.56 8.89
N PHE A 151 15.38 -10.33 10.04
CA PHE A 151 16.74 -9.84 10.12
C PHE A 151 17.77 -10.76 9.42
N LYS A 152 17.65 -12.09 9.61
CA LYS A 152 18.49 -13.05 8.89
C LYS A 152 18.31 -12.97 7.38
N GLN A 153 17.06 -12.84 6.92
CA GLN A 153 16.75 -12.72 5.49
C GLN A 153 17.30 -11.42 4.90
N GLU A 154 17.19 -10.30 5.62
CA GLU A 154 17.76 -9.00 5.23
C GLU A 154 19.27 -9.08 5.01
N GLN A 155 19.98 -9.70 5.96
CA GLN A 155 21.43 -9.90 5.86
C GLN A 155 21.80 -10.72 4.61
N GLN A 156 21.12 -11.85 4.37
CA GLN A 156 21.37 -12.70 3.20
C GLN A 156 21.17 -11.95 1.88
N LEU A 157 20.04 -11.24 1.72
CA LEU A 157 19.74 -10.47 0.51
C LEU A 157 20.74 -9.33 0.29
N THR A 158 21.18 -8.66 1.35
CA THR A 158 22.19 -7.60 1.29
C THR A 158 23.55 -8.14 0.80
N PHE A 159 23.98 -9.27 1.30
CA PHE A 159 25.24 -9.91 0.85
C PHE A 159 25.18 -10.36 -0.60
N GLN A 160 24.04 -10.94 -1.03
CA GLN A 160 23.86 -11.36 -2.42
C GLN A 160 23.91 -10.16 -3.37
N ASN A 161 23.27 -9.05 -3.02
CA ASN A 161 23.28 -7.85 -3.84
C ASN A 161 24.69 -7.26 -3.98
N LYS A 162 25.47 -7.17 -2.89
CA LYS A 162 26.85 -6.68 -2.91
C LYS A 162 27.75 -7.53 -3.80
N LYS A 163 27.55 -8.84 -3.83
CA LYS A 163 28.33 -9.74 -4.70
C LYS A 163 28.05 -9.50 -6.17
N ASN A 164 26.77 -9.29 -6.54
CA ASN A 164 26.37 -9.01 -7.92
C ASN A 164 26.81 -7.62 -8.44
N LEU A 165 27.14 -6.69 -7.54
CA LEU A 165 27.64 -5.35 -7.91
C LEU A 165 29.18 -5.30 -8.02
N SER A 166 29.88 -6.36 -7.61
CA SER A 166 31.34 -6.45 -7.66
C SER A 166 31.87 -7.34 -8.80
N ASP A 167 30.98 -8.04 -9.48
CA ASP A 167 31.20 -8.79 -10.73
C ASP A 167 30.83 -7.93 -11.97
#